data_f1c6e9818950329cad134cce86d52463
#
_entry.id   f1c6e9818950329cad134cce86d52463
#
_cell.length_a   1.000
_cell.length_b   1.000
_cell.length_c   1.000
_cell.angle_alpha   90.00
_cell.angle_beta   90.00
_cell.angle_gamma   90.00
#
_symmetry.space_group_name_H-M   'P 1'
#
loop_
_entity.id
_entity.type
_entity.pdbx_description
1 polymer ?
#
loop_
_entity_poly.entity_id
_entity_poly.type
_entity_poly.pdbx_seq_one_letter_code
_entity_poly.pdbx_strand_id
1 'polypeptide(L)'
;MKKVFKYSLYLLVLTTIYFGYSNFQKLVLISGHSAKSVASNVFVANRSQESVEVSDNGFSPVSLATNKLNFENKSVTTNVFGLKNRTAVYREGVGTVVTNEEYDSNAPYLVPKRNKTPKNLPFPYGDLPQKDTVFTNINYQKLNEIVDAYFNENTLENTTRSFLVIYKNQIIAEKYSDGFDEKSLILGWSMGKSLMSAVCGVLNFQGHLNVQDPAPIAAWKNDDRSKITINNLLQMNSGLEWEEDYTKISDVTKMLYLDTDMTKSQIDKPLIGKPNETWNYSSGTSNLLSGIIRSKFKTHQEYLDFWYTDLFDKIGMHSMIFETDLAGNYVASSYGWANTRDWAKFGLLYLNKGNWNGEQIMSEDWVKYTATPTNGSEGVYGAQFWLNAGGHMKDVPNDMFFADGYQGQRVIIIPSKELVIVRLGVTYSKLEEQLKHRKIQPEENKDVVEFELGNIAYNRLLKDIISTIE
;
A
#
# COMPACT_ATOMS: atom_id res chain seq x y z
N MET A 1 -14.68 -38.38 41.95
CA MET A 1 -13.72 -38.33 40.81
C MET A 1 -14.40 -38.52 39.44
N LYS A 2 -15.14 -39.65 39.17
CA LYS A 2 -15.77 -39.92 37.84
C LYS A 2 -16.72 -38.81 37.34
N LYS A 3 -17.55 -38.21 38.23
CA LYS A 3 -18.47 -37.10 37.83
C LYS A 3 -17.71 -35.80 37.50
N VAL A 4 -16.68 -35.47 38.23
CA VAL A 4 -15.86 -34.28 37.96
C VAL A 4 -15.16 -34.43 36.60
N PHE A 5 -14.54 -35.59 36.37
CA PHE A 5 -13.90 -35.89 35.06
C PHE A 5 -14.90 -35.77 33.90
N LYS A 6 -16.12 -36.31 34.07
CA LYS A 6 -17.16 -36.22 33.03
C LYS A 6 -17.57 -34.75 32.74
N TYR A 7 -17.74 -33.90 33.76
CA TYR A 7 -18.09 -32.51 33.58
C TYR A 7 -16.93 -31.70 33.00
N SER A 8 -15.68 -32.00 33.39
CA SER A 8 -14.49 -31.38 32.78
C SER A 8 -14.37 -31.74 31.30
N LEU A 9 -14.68 -32.98 30.91
CA LEU A 9 -14.69 -33.41 29.51
C LEU A 9 -15.78 -32.67 28.71
N TYR A 10 -16.99 -32.54 29.24
CA TYR A 10 -18.06 -31.78 28.61
C TYR A 10 -17.69 -30.30 28.45
N LEU A 11 -17.11 -29.68 29.45
CA LEU A 11 -16.66 -28.31 29.40
C LEU A 11 -15.59 -28.15 28.31
N LEU A 12 -14.60 -29.06 28.27
CA LEU A 12 -13.56 -29.07 27.24
C LEU A 12 -14.16 -29.15 25.83
N VAL A 13 -15.10 -30.10 25.62
CA VAL A 13 -15.78 -30.27 24.32
C VAL A 13 -16.55 -29.00 23.93
N LEU A 14 -17.34 -28.43 24.86
CA LEU A 14 -18.08 -27.20 24.61
C LEU A 14 -17.17 -26.02 24.31
N THR A 15 -16.08 -25.90 25.04
CA THR A 15 -15.06 -24.87 24.82
C THR A 15 -14.40 -25.03 23.44
N THR A 16 -14.06 -26.27 23.07
CA THR A 16 -13.48 -26.57 21.75
C THR A 16 -14.46 -26.24 20.61
N ILE A 17 -15.74 -26.60 20.77
CA ILE A 17 -16.79 -26.27 19.80
C ILE A 17 -16.96 -24.74 19.70
N TYR A 18 -17.01 -24.04 20.81
CA TYR A 18 -17.11 -22.57 20.84
C TYR A 18 -15.92 -21.91 20.15
N PHE A 19 -14.69 -22.30 20.47
CA PHE A 19 -13.49 -21.80 19.83
C PHE A 19 -13.43 -22.15 18.34
N GLY A 20 -13.82 -23.38 17.97
CA GLY A 20 -13.95 -23.79 16.57
C GLY A 20 -14.94 -22.92 15.81
N TYR A 21 -16.12 -22.72 16.36
CA TYR A 21 -17.16 -21.88 15.75
C TYR A 21 -16.74 -20.41 15.62
N SER A 22 -16.19 -19.81 16.69
CA SER A 22 -15.77 -18.41 16.69
C SER A 22 -14.59 -18.11 15.74
N ASN A 23 -13.72 -19.08 15.50
CA ASN A 23 -12.59 -18.94 14.58
C ASN A 23 -12.87 -19.44 13.16
N PHE A 24 -14.02 -20.12 12.92
CA PHE A 24 -14.35 -20.69 11.62
C PHE A 24 -14.44 -19.66 10.51
N GLN A 25 -14.90 -18.44 10.82
CA GLN A 25 -14.94 -17.34 9.86
C GLN A 25 -13.56 -16.76 9.55
N LYS A 26 -12.58 -16.90 10.46
CA LYS A 26 -11.20 -16.48 10.18
C LYS A 26 -10.56 -17.30 9.07
N LEU A 27 -10.95 -18.58 8.93
CA LEU A 27 -10.39 -19.46 7.91
C LEU A 27 -10.63 -18.94 6.50
N VAL A 28 -11.78 -18.31 6.22
CA VAL A 28 -12.09 -17.77 4.90
C VAL A 28 -11.21 -16.56 4.57
N LEU A 29 -10.85 -15.74 5.57
CA LEU A 29 -9.95 -14.60 5.39
C LEU A 29 -8.51 -15.07 5.15
N ILE A 30 -8.05 -16.07 5.91
CA ILE A 30 -6.73 -16.69 5.72
C ILE A 30 -6.61 -17.30 4.33
N SER A 31 -7.64 -18.10 3.91
CA SER A 31 -7.67 -18.67 2.57
C SER A 31 -7.71 -17.60 1.48
N GLY A 32 -8.50 -16.54 1.67
CA GLY A 32 -8.59 -15.41 0.73
C GLY A 32 -7.27 -14.64 0.61
N HIS A 33 -6.63 -14.32 1.74
CA HIS A 33 -5.31 -13.68 1.75
C HIS A 33 -4.27 -14.53 1.02
N SER A 34 -4.14 -15.80 1.39
CA SER A 34 -3.13 -16.68 0.81
C SER A 34 -3.38 -16.92 -0.68
N ALA A 35 -4.64 -17.14 -1.11
CA ALA A 35 -4.99 -17.28 -2.52
C ALA A 35 -4.58 -16.04 -3.32
N LYS A 36 -4.93 -14.85 -2.82
CA LYS A 36 -4.59 -13.55 -3.45
C LYS A 36 -3.10 -13.35 -3.52
N SER A 37 -2.39 -13.53 -2.39
CA SER A 37 -0.95 -13.34 -2.29
C SER A 37 -0.19 -14.27 -3.25
N VAL A 38 -0.47 -15.58 -3.22
CA VAL A 38 0.20 -16.54 -4.11
C VAL A 38 -0.13 -16.26 -5.57
N ALA A 39 -1.41 -16.03 -5.91
CA ALA A 39 -1.78 -15.77 -7.30
C ALA A 39 -1.11 -14.51 -7.87
N SER A 40 -1.10 -13.40 -7.12
CA SER A 40 -0.46 -12.17 -7.59
C SER A 40 1.06 -12.31 -7.69
N ASN A 41 1.71 -12.88 -6.69
CA ASN A 41 3.16 -13.09 -6.76
C ASN A 41 3.58 -14.01 -7.91
N VAL A 42 2.80 -15.08 -8.18
CA VAL A 42 3.13 -16.02 -9.25
C VAL A 42 2.80 -15.43 -10.63
N PHE A 43 1.58 -14.91 -10.82
CA PHE A 43 1.14 -14.52 -12.17
C PHE A 43 1.41 -13.06 -12.53
N VAL A 44 1.57 -12.16 -11.55
CA VAL A 44 1.95 -10.76 -11.79
C VAL A 44 3.45 -10.57 -11.65
N ALA A 45 4.06 -11.07 -10.57
CA ALA A 45 5.47 -10.86 -10.27
C ALA A 45 6.40 -12.00 -10.73
N ASN A 46 5.86 -13.06 -11.35
CA ASN A 46 6.60 -14.21 -11.89
C ASN A 46 7.50 -14.92 -10.86
N ARG A 47 7.04 -15.00 -9.60
CA ARG A 47 7.75 -15.67 -8.51
C ARG A 47 7.31 -17.13 -8.37
N SER A 48 8.16 -17.99 -7.81
CA SER A 48 7.75 -19.36 -7.47
C SER A 48 6.78 -19.38 -6.28
N GLN A 49 5.84 -20.34 -6.28
CA GLN A 49 4.93 -20.56 -5.16
C GLN A 49 5.68 -20.74 -3.84
N GLU A 50 6.73 -21.58 -3.86
CA GLU A 50 7.55 -21.86 -2.69
C GLU A 50 8.17 -20.59 -2.08
N SER A 51 8.72 -19.69 -2.94
CA SER A 51 9.30 -18.44 -2.45
C SER A 51 8.28 -17.53 -1.76
N VAL A 52 7.02 -17.56 -2.20
CA VAL A 52 5.92 -16.79 -1.61
C VAL A 52 5.46 -17.39 -0.29
N GLU A 53 5.31 -18.73 -0.24
CA GLU A 53 4.86 -19.43 0.97
C GLU A 53 5.86 -19.31 2.13
N VAL A 54 7.17 -19.33 1.81
CA VAL A 54 8.23 -19.20 2.82
C VAL A 54 8.39 -17.75 3.30
N SER A 55 8.19 -16.77 2.42
CA SER A 55 8.44 -15.36 2.74
C SER A 55 7.15 -14.56 2.96
N ASP A 56 6.41 -14.21 1.90
CA ASP A 56 5.24 -13.31 1.99
C ASP A 56 4.10 -13.89 2.86
N ASN A 57 3.92 -15.21 2.83
CA ASN A 57 2.91 -15.96 3.58
C ASN A 57 3.50 -16.75 4.77
N GLY A 58 4.79 -16.58 5.08
CA GLY A 58 5.51 -17.35 6.11
C GLY A 58 5.11 -17.04 7.55
N PHE A 59 4.13 -16.18 7.79
CA PHE A 59 3.69 -15.77 9.13
C PHE A 59 2.38 -16.45 9.56
N SER A 60 2.22 -16.63 10.88
CA SER A 60 0.98 -17.16 11.46
C SER A 60 -0.13 -16.09 11.45
N PRO A 61 -1.40 -16.45 11.14
CA PRO A 61 -1.88 -17.80 10.80
C PRO A 61 -1.87 -18.12 9.29
N VAL A 62 -1.34 -17.26 8.42
CA VAL A 62 -1.40 -17.43 6.96
C VAL A 62 -0.61 -18.66 6.50
N SER A 63 0.48 -18.98 7.17
CA SER A 63 1.28 -20.19 6.91
C SER A 63 0.56 -21.53 7.13
N LEU A 64 -0.66 -21.51 7.71
CA LEU A 64 -1.51 -22.70 7.83
C LEU A 64 -2.29 -23.00 6.53
N ALA A 65 -2.27 -22.11 5.57
CA ALA A 65 -2.98 -22.26 4.31
C ALA A 65 -2.28 -23.27 3.38
N THR A 66 -3.07 -24.06 2.67
CA THR A 66 -2.59 -24.95 1.61
C THR A 66 -3.05 -24.42 0.26
N ASN A 67 -2.09 -24.13 -0.62
CA ASN A 67 -2.33 -23.54 -1.92
C ASN A 67 -2.22 -24.58 -3.04
N LYS A 68 -3.19 -24.57 -3.95
CA LYS A 68 -3.18 -25.37 -5.17
C LYS A 68 -3.17 -24.45 -6.39
N LEU A 69 -2.02 -24.41 -7.06
CA LEU A 69 -1.80 -23.62 -8.26
C LEU A 69 -2.34 -24.35 -9.49
N ASN A 70 -2.96 -23.60 -10.39
CA ASN A 70 -3.41 -24.06 -11.71
C ASN A 70 -2.90 -23.09 -12.77
N PHE A 71 -1.92 -23.51 -13.57
CA PHE A 71 -1.34 -22.69 -14.63
C PHE A 71 -2.24 -22.55 -15.86
N GLU A 72 -3.08 -23.52 -16.15
CA GLU A 72 -3.99 -23.49 -17.29
C GLU A 72 -5.02 -22.37 -17.14
N ASN A 73 -5.66 -22.29 -15.96
CA ASN A 73 -6.66 -21.27 -15.65
C ASN A 73 -6.05 -20.03 -14.97
N LYS A 74 -4.72 -19.98 -14.80
CA LYS A 74 -4.00 -18.93 -14.07
C LYS A 74 -4.67 -18.60 -12.73
N SER A 75 -4.90 -19.63 -11.89
CA SER A 75 -5.62 -19.50 -10.63
C SER A 75 -4.91 -20.19 -9.47
N VAL A 76 -5.25 -19.78 -8.26
CA VAL A 76 -4.81 -20.43 -7.01
C VAL A 76 -6.03 -20.68 -6.15
N THR A 77 -6.26 -21.95 -5.80
CA THR A 77 -7.28 -22.33 -4.82
C THR A 77 -6.61 -22.67 -3.50
N THR A 78 -7.04 -22.01 -2.45
CA THR A 78 -6.47 -22.11 -1.11
C THR A 78 -7.51 -22.55 -0.11
N ASN A 79 -7.09 -23.36 0.87
CA ASN A 79 -7.89 -23.75 2.02
C ASN A 79 -7.03 -23.81 3.29
N VAL A 80 -7.69 -23.85 4.45
CA VAL A 80 -7.06 -24.12 5.74
C VAL A 80 -7.67 -25.40 6.30
N PHE A 81 -6.84 -26.43 6.51
CA PHE A 81 -7.27 -27.77 6.97
C PHE A 81 -8.34 -28.43 6.09
N GLY A 82 -8.34 -28.17 4.78
CA GLY A 82 -9.37 -28.66 3.86
C GLY A 82 -10.70 -27.91 3.93
N LEU A 83 -10.77 -26.80 4.70
CA LEU A 83 -11.98 -26.01 4.91
C LEU A 83 -11.89 -24.64 4.27
N LYS A 84 -13.05 -24.04 3.97
CA LYS A 84 -13.16 -22.64 3.49
C LYS A 84 -12.30 -22.36 2.25
N ASN A 85 -12.52 -23.11 1.18
CA ASN A 85 -11.87 -22.85 -0.09
C ASN A 85 -12.11 -21.42 -0.58
N ARG A 86 -11.03 -20.76 -1.01
CA ARG A 86 -11.07 -19.48 -1.73
C ARG A 86 -10.20 -19.61 -2.97
N THR A 87 -10.63 -19.00 -4.06
CA THR A 87 -9.89 -19.02 -5.32
C THR A 87 -9.57 -17.60 -5.74
N ALA A 88 -8.32 -17.35 -6.13
CA ALA A 88 -7.90 -16.14 -6.80
C ALA A 88 -7.58 -16.48 -8.27
N VAL A 89 -8.02 -15.61 -9.18
CA VAL A 89 -7.85 -15.79 -10.64
C VAL A 89 -7.11 -14.58 -11.19
N TYR A 90 -6.11 -14.82 -12.04
CA TYR A 90 -5.40 -13.79 -12.76
C TYR A 90 -6.16 -13.36 -14.01
N ARG A 91 -6.23 -12.05 -14.21
CA ARG A 91 -6.79 -11.38 -15.39
C ARG A 91 -5.70 -10.49 -15.98
N GLU A 92 -5.36 -10.76 -17.23
CA GLU A 92 -4.26 -10.04 -17.89
C GLU A 92 -4.52 -8.53 -17.92
N GLY A 93 -3.50 -7.73 -17.56
CA GLY A 93 -3.56 -6.28 -17.54
C GLY A 93 -4.21 -5.65 -16.31
N VAL A 94 -4.98 -6.41 -15.52
CA VAL A 94 -5.67 -5.93 -14.30
C VAL A 94 -5.42 -6.79 -13.06
N GLY A 95 -4.45 -7.73 -13.15
CA GLY A 95 -3.95 -8.52 -12.04
C GLY A 95 -4.91 -9.60 -11.55
N THR A 96 -4.81 -9.99 -10.29
CA THR A 96 -5.57 -11.08 -9.70
C THR A 96 -6.74 -10.58 -8.86
N VAL A 97 -7.78 -11.40 -8.72
CA VAL A 97 -8.92 -11.12 -7.88
C VAL A 97 -9.36 -12.37 -7.13
N VAL A 98 -9.76 -12.23 -5.88
CA VAL A 98 -10.40 -13.32 -5.12
C VAL A 98 -11.85 -13.44 -5.59
N THR A 99 -12.21 -14.63 -6.07
CA THR A 99 -13.54 -14.89 -6.65
C THR A 99 -14.56 -15.27 -5.58
N ASN A 100 -15.83 -15.12 -5.92
CA ASN A 100 -16.98 -15.63 -5.17
C ASN A 100 -17.72 -16.70 -6.00
N GLU A 101 -18.85 -17.18 -5.49
CA GLU A 101 -19.68 -18.20 -6.15
C GLU A 101 -20.33 -17.70 -7.45
N GLU A 102 -20.51 -16.40 -7.61
CA GLU A 102 -21.13 -15.77 -8.78
C GLU A 102 -20.11 -15.44 -9.91
N TYR A 103 -18.82 -15.70 -9.66
CA TYR A 103 -17.77 -15.36 -10.63
C TYR A 103 -17.87 -16.23 -11.90
N ASP A 104 -18.06 -15.56 -13.04
CA ASP A 104 -18.00 -16.18 -14.36
C ASP A 104 -16.62 -15.95 -15.00
N SER A 105 -15.84 -17.01 -15.14
CA SER A 105 -14.52 -16.96 -15.79
C SER A 105 -14.56 -16.61 -17.28
N ASN A 106 -15.70 -16.70 -17.92
CA ASN A 106 -15.90 -16.37 -19.33
C ASN A 106 -16.43 -14.93 -19.53
N ALA A 107 -16.83 -14.26 -18.44
CA ALA A 107 -17.28 -12.87 -18.54
C ALA A 107 -16.14 -11.97 -19.04
N PRO A 108 -16.40 -11.12 -20.02
CA PRO A 108 -15.38 -10.16 -20.49
C PRO A 108 -15.08 -9.13 -19.41
N TYR A 109 -13.81 -8.74 -19.32
CA TYR A 109 -13.36 -7.65 -18.46
C TYR A 109 -12.59 -6.62 -19.26
N LEU A 110 -12.59 -5.38 -18.77
CA LEU A 110 -11.87 -4.28 -19.40
C LEU A 110 -10.41 -4.27 -18.97
N VAL A 111 -9.55 -3.89 -19.90
CA VAL A 111 -8.10 -3.75 -19.70
C VAL A 111 -7.70 -2.32 -20.00
N PRO A 112 -6.89 -1.66 -19.15
CA PRO A 112 -6.45 -0.29 -19.41
C PRO A 112 -5.56 -0.19 -20.64
N LYS A 113 -5.72 0.87 -21.41
CA LYS A 113 -4.78 1.25 -22.46
C LYS A 113 -3.46 1.67 -21.83
N ARG A 114 -2.36 1.28 -22.46
CA ARG A 114 -1.01 1.60 -22.02
C ARG A 114 -0.27 2.37 -23.13
N ASN A 115 0.49 3.36 -22.73
CA ASN A 115 1.41 4.08 -23.62
C ASN A 115 2.86 3.82 -23.14
N LYS A 116 3.36 2.63 -23.44
CA LYS A 116 4.73 2.20 -23.09
C LYS A 116 5.75 2.53 -24.17
N THR A 117 5.59 3.66 -24.86
CA THR A 117 6.55 4.06 -25.89
C THR A 117 7.91 4.34 -25.26
N PRO A 118 8.97 3.60 -25.67
CA PRO A 118 10.31 3.83 -25.18
C PRO A 118 10.77 5.25 -25.46
N LYS A 119 11.37 5.90 -24.46
CA LYS A 119 11.95 7.24 -24.57
C LYS A 119 13.46 7.12 -24.64
N ASN A 120 14.08 7.65 -25.70
CA ASN A 120 15.53 7.70 -25.87
C ASN A 120 16.17 8.80 -25.01
N LEU A 121 15.93 8.73 -23.71
CA LEU A 121 16.44 9.61 -22.67
C LEU A 121 17.08 8.78 -21.56
N PRO A 122 18.06 9.33 -20.82
CA PRO A 122 18.60 8.67 -19.64
C PRO A 122 17.55 8.55 -18.51
N PHE A 123 17.74 7.55 -17.63
CA PHE A 123 17.03 7.52 -16.35
C PHE A 123 17.16 8.87 -15.62
N PRO A 124 16.07 9.39 -15.00
CA PRO A 124 14.76 8.76 -14.76
C PRO A 124 13.75 8.97 -15.90
N TYR A 125 14.05 9.77 -16.90
CA TYR A 125 13.09 10.26 -17.90
C TYR A 125 12.89 9.35 -19.11
N GLY A 126 13.72 8.31 -19.27
CA GLY A 126 13.65 7.35 -20.36
C GLY A 126 14.30 6.01 -20.01
N ASP A 127 14.58 5.24 -21.06
CA ASP A 127 14.96 3.83 -20.97
C ASP A 127 16.48 3.61 -21.10
N LEU A 128 17.25 4.67 -21.36
CA LEU A 128 18.71 4.59 -21.38
C LEU A 128 19.28 4.56 -19.96
N PRO A 129 20.48 3.97 -19.78
CA PRO A 129 21.22 4.10 -18.53
C PRO A 129 21.32 5.57 -18.09
N GLN A 130 21.37 5.80 -16.79
CA GLN A 130 21.64 7.16 -16.31
C GLN A 130 23.02 7.65 -16.78
N LYS A 131 23.19 8.96 -16.85
CA LYS A 131 24.51 9.55 -17.11
C LYS A 131 25.43 9.27 -15.91
N ASP A 132 26.68 8.91 -16.21
CA ASP A 132 27.68 8.78 -15.16
C ASP A 132 27.86 10.14 -14.47
N THR A 133 27.42 10.18 -13.23
CA THR A 133 27.51 11.39 -12.39
C THR A 133 28.07 10.99 -11.04
N VAL A 134 29.22 11.58 -10.71
CA VAL A 134 29.85 11.41 -9.39
C VAL A 134 29.73 12.76 -8.66
N PHE A 135 29.02 12.76 -7.55
CA PHE A 135 28.87 13.92 -6.70
C PHE A 135 30.04 13.99 -5.72
N THR A 136 30.76 15.11 -5.70
CA THR A 136 31.96 15.30 -4.86
C THR A 136 31.63 15.44 -3.37
N ASN A 137 30.38 15.76 -3.05
CA ASN A 137 29.87 15.90 -1.69
C ASN A 137 29.20 14.62 -1.15
N ILE A 138 29.41 13.47 -1.81
CA ILE A 138 28.87 12.18 -1.33
C ILE A 138 30.02 11.26 -0.96
N ASN A 139 29.96 10.74 0.26
CA ASN A 139 30.83 9.64 0.70
C ASN A 139 30.26 8.30 0.25
N TYR A 140 30.56 7.90 -0.99
CA TYR A 140 30.08 6.66 -1.60
C TYR A 140 30.51 5.40 -0.85
N GLN A 141 31.73 5.38 -0.29
CA GLN A 141 32.19 4.24 0.49
C GLN A 141 31.28 4.03 1.70
N LYS A 142 31.05 5.07 2.49
CA LYS A 142 30.19 5.00 3.66
C LYS A 142 28.74 4.68 3.29
N LEU A 143 28.22 5.25 2.18
CA LEU A 143 26.87 4.94 1.69
C LEU A 143 26.73 3.45 1.35
N ASN A 144 27.68 2.88 0.63
CA ASN A 144 27.66 1.46 0.27
C ASN A 144 27.78 0.56 1.52
N GLU A 145 28.63 0.92 2.48
CA GLU A 145 28.73 0.18 3.76
C GLU A 145 27.40 0.17 4.52
N ILE A 146 26.67 1.30 4.56
CA ILE A 146 25.33 1.38 5.19
C ILE A 146 24.33 0.48 4.47
N VAL A 147 24.29 0.55 3.13
CA VAL A 147 23.38 -0.27 2.32
C VAL A 147 23.71 -1.75 2.48
N ASP A 148 24.99 -2.12 2.45
CA ASP A 148 25.43 -3.51 2.63
C ASP A 148 25.07 -4.04 4.03
N ALA A 149 25.30 -3.24 5.08
CA ALA A 149 24.93 -3.61 6.44
C ALA A 149 23.42 -3.86 6.56
N TYR A 150 22.59 -3.03 5.91
CA TYR A 150 21.14 -3.18 5.93
C TYR A 150 20.66 -4.47 5.26
N PHE A 151 21.33 -4.93 4.20
CA PHE A 151 21.05 -6.23 3.56
C PHE A 151 21.61 -7.40 4.38
N ASN A 152 22.74 -7.23 5.07
CA ASN A 152 23.34 -8.26 5.93
C ASN A 152 22.51 -8.55 7.19
N GLU A 153 21.62 -7.62 7.59
CA GLU A 153 20.64 -7.79 8.66
C GLU A 153 19.40 -8.60 8.22
N ASN A 154 19.33 -9.04 6.96
CA ASN A 154 18.22 -9.82 6.45
C ASN A 154 18.03 -11.13 7.23
N THR A 155 16.80 -11.38 7.64
CA THR A 155 16.32 -12.61 8.29
C THR A 155 15.04 -13.06 7.57
N LEU A 156 14.50 -14.24 7.93
CA LEU A 156 13.19 -14.65 7.41
C LEU A 156 12.07 -13.67 7.78
N GLU A 157 12.20 -12.96 8.89
CA GLU A 157 11.20 -12.00 9.41
C GLU A 157 11.43 -10.58 8.92
N ASN A 158 12.63 -10.27 8.41
CA ASN A 158 13.00 -8.95 7.92
C ASN A 158 13.94 -9.09 6.74
N THR A 159 13.38 -9.09 5.52
CA THR A 159 14.15 -9.22 4.29
C THR A 159 13.96 -7.98 3.42
N THR A 160 15.03 -7.23 3.22
CA THR A 160 15.09 -6.20 2.18
C THR A 160 15.35 -6.88 0.84
N ARG A 161 14.43 -6.73 -0.11
CA ARG A 161 14.51 -7.28 -1.47
C ARG A 161 15.20 -6.33 -2.43
N SER A 162 14.90 -5.04 -2.28
CA SER A 162 15.57 -3.99 -3.05
C SER A 162 15.69 -2.71 -2.24
N PHE A 163 16.75 -1.99 -2.52
CA PHE A 163 17.04 -0.70 -1.92
C PHE A 163 17.65 0.23 -2.96
N LEU A 164 17.14 1.47 -3.04
CA LEU A 164 17.59 2.44 -4.02
C LEU A 164 17.62 3.82 -3.40
N VAL A 165 18.72 4.54 -3.61
CA VAL A 165 18.92 5.93 -3.16
C VAL A 165 19.16 6.80 -4.39
N ILE A 166 18.35 7.86 -4.50
CA ILE A 166 18.47 8.87 -5.55
C ILE A 166 18.80 10.22 -4.90
N TYR A 167 19.81 10.88 -5.42
CA TYR A 167 20.17 12.25 -5.08
C TYR A 167 20.18 13.10 -6.34
N LYS A 168 19.48 14.24 -6.33
CA LYS A 168 19.40 15.16 -7.49
C LYS A 168 19.06 14.44 -8.81
N ASN A 169 18.01 13.59 -8.77
CA ASN A 169 17.53 12.78 -9.90
C ASN A 169 18.54 11.73 -10.43
N GLN A 170 19.61 11.40 -9.70
CA GLN A 170 20.60 10.38 -10.07
C GLN A 170 20.65 9.27 -9.02
N ILE A 171 20.68 8.02 -9.46
CA ILE A 171 20.89 6.87 -8.58
C ILE A 171 22.33 6.93 -8.04
N ILE A 172 22.47 6.96 -6.71
CA ILE A 172 23.75 6.96 -6.01
C ILE A 172 24.03 5.67 -5.25
N ALA A 173 23.01 4.87 -5.00
CA ALA A 173 23.13 3.49 -4.53
C ALA A 173 21.93 2.68 -4.99
N GLU A 174 22.16 1.43 -5.40
CA GLU A 174 21.12 0.49 -5.81
C GLU A 174 21.59 -0.94 -5.48
N LYS A 175 20.73 -1.69 -4.77
CA LYS A 175 21.05 -3.06 -4.40
C LYS A 175 19.80 -3.93 -4.35
N TYR A 176 19.98 -5.20 -4.71
CA TYR A 176 18.94 -6.23 -4.72
C TYR A 176 19.43 -7.45 -3.95
N SER A 177 18.51 -8.14 -3.27
CA SER A 177 18.81 -9.44 -2.67
C SER A 177 18.75 -10.55 -3.72
N ASP A 178 19.30 -11.72 -3.39
CA ASP A 178 19.25 -12.90 -4.25
C ASP A 178 17.81 -13.21 -4.69
N GLY A 179 17.64 -13.48 -5.99
CA GLY A 179 16.35 -13.74 -6.62
C GLY A 179 15.52 -12.48 -6.99
N PHE A 180 16.07 -11.29 -6.77
CA PHE A 180 15.48 -10.01 -7.18
C PHE A 180 16.47 -9.19 -8.02
N ASP A 181 15.95 -8.38 -8.91
CA ASP A 181 16.69 -7.51 -9.83
C ASP A 181 15.90 -6.23 -10.14
N GLU A 182 16.43 -5.40 -11.04
CA GLU A 182 15.82 -4.13 -11.46
C GLU A 182 14.49 -4.30 -12.22
N LYS A 183 14.14 -5.54 -12.63
CA LYS A 183 12.88 -5.86 -13.34
C LYS A 183 11.84 -6.47 -12.41
N SER A 184 12.25 -6.93 -11.25
CA SER A 184 11.39 -7.62 -10.30
C SER A 184 10.25 -6.73 -9.83
N LEU A 185 9.00 -7.17 -10.04
CA LEU A 185 7.82 -6.48 -9.54
C LEU A 185 7.62 -6.81 -8.06
N ILE A 186 7.46 -5.78 -7.26
CA ILE A 186 7.19 -5.91 -5.83
C ILE A 186 5.94 -5.13 -5.48
N LEU A 187 5.07 -5.76 -4.67
CA LEU A 187 3.82 -5.19 -4.21
C LEU A 187 4.08 -4.01 -3.27
N GLY A 188 3.47 -2.87 -3.59
CA GLY A 188 3.58 -1.66 -2.77
C GLY A 188 2.64 -1.61 -1.57
N TRP A 189 1.65 -2.51 -1.49
CA TRP A 189 0.60 -2.46 -0.47
C TRP A 189 0.01 -1.04 -0.36
N SER A 190 -0.06 -0.48 0.85
CA SER A 190 -0.68 0.83 1.09
C SER A 190 -0.01 2.01 0.39
N MET A 191 1.15 1.85 -0.25
CA MET A 191 1.67 2.87 -1.18
C MET A 191 0.69 3.16 -2.34
N GLY A 192 -0.25 2.24 -2.63
CA GLY A 192 -1.36 2.47 -3.54
C GLY A 192 -2.20 3.70 -3.21
N LYS A 193 -2.35 4.02 -1.91
CA LYS A 193 -3.05 5.22 -1.43
C LYS A 193 -2.41 6.50 -1.95
N SER A 194 -1.08 6.56 -1.89
CA SER A 194 -0.31 7.71 -2.40
C SER A 194 -0.40 7.82 -3.93
N LEU A 195 -0.40 6.69 -4.64
CA LEU A 195 -0.64 6.66 -6.09
C LEU A 195 -2.03 7.20 -6.44
N MET A 196 -3.06 6.80 -5.69
CA MET A 196 -4.43 7.30 -5.87
C MET A 196 -4.51 8.81 -5.57
N SER A 197 -3.82 9.30 -4.54
CA SER A 197 -3.69 10.74 -4.30
C SER A 197 -3.09 11.47 -5.50
N ALA A 198 -2.04 10.91 -6.13
CA ALA A 198 -1.46 11.49 -7.33
C ALA A 198 -2.45 11.54 -8.50
N VAL A 199 -3.28 10.49 -8.69
CA VAL A 199 -4.37 10.49 -9.69
C VAL A 199 -5.38 11.61 -9.39
N CYS A 200 -5.75 11.81 -8.12
CA CYS A 200 -6.58 12.95 -7.72
C CYS A 200 -5.89 14.29 -8.04
N GLY A 201 -4.56 14.37 -7.87
CA GLY A 201 -3.76 15.55 -8.20
C GLY A 201 -3.77 15.88 -9.69
N VAL A 202 -3.69 14.86 -10.55
CA VAL A 202 -3.82 15.05 -12.00
C VAL A 202 -5.22 15.53 -12.37
N LEU A 203 -6.27 14.90 -11.81
CA LEU A 203 -7.66 15.34 -12.03
C LEU A 203 -7.92 16.77 -11.52
N ASN A 204 -7.31 17.14 -10.38
CA ASN A 204 -7.41 18.50 -9.86
C ASN A 204 -6.73 19.50 -10.77
N PHE A 205 -5.51 19.19 -11.25
CA PHE A 205 -4.74 20.03 -12.17
C PHE A 205 -5.46 20.22 -13.51
N GLN A 206 -6.17 19.21 -13.99
CA GLN A 206 -7.01 19.27 -15.21
C GLN A 206 -8.37 19.94 -14.97
N GLY A 207 -8.71 20.36 -13.74
CA GLY A 207 -9.96 21.00 -13.40
C GLY A 207 -11.16 20.05 -13.29
N HIS A 208 -10.94 18.74 -13.21
CA HIS A 208 -11.99 17.72 -13.11
C HIS A 208 -12.34 17.33 -11.67
N LEU A 209 -11.55 17.76 -10.69
CA LEU A 209 -11.75 17.46 -9.28
C LEU A 209 -11.42 18.69 -8.43
N ASN A 210 -12.38 19.10 -7.57
CA ASN A 210 -12.15 20.07 -6.52
C ASN A 210 -12.27 19.37 -5.16
N VAL A 211 -11.21 19.41 -4.35
CA VAL A 211 -11.16 18.71 -3.06
C VAL A 211 -12.18 19.27 -2.04
N GLN A 212 -12.63 20.51 -2.21
CA GLN A 212 -13.61 21.14 -1.32
C GLN A 212 -15.06 20.75 -1.66
N ASP A 213 -15.29 20.09 -2.79
CA ASP A 213 -16.63 19.62 -3.12
C ASP A 213 -17.08 18.53 -2.12
N PRO A 214 -18.38 18.49 -1.77
CA PRO A 214 -18.94 17.37 -1.04
C PRO A 214 -18.68 16.05 -1.78
N ALA A 215 -18.41 14.99 -1.03
CA ALA A 215 -18.26 13.65 -1.61
C ALA A 215 -19.56 13.25 -2.32
N PRO A 216 -19.52 12.85 -3.60
CA PRO A 216 -20.72 12.60 -4.42
C PRO A 216 -21.34 11.24 -4.10
N ILE A 217 -21.63 10.96 -2.82
CA ILE A 217 -22.20 9.70 -2.34
C ILE A 217 -23.69 9.88 -2.10
N ALA A 218 -24.51 9.29 -2.96
CA ALA A 218 -25.98 9.45 -2.91
C ALA A 218 -26.58 8.99 -1.57
N ALA A 219 -26.02 7.95 -0.94
CA ALA A 219 -26.47 7.43 0.35
C ALA A 219 -26.32 8.44 1.51
N TRP A 220 -25.45 9.45 1.36
CA TRP A 220 -25.16 10.43 2.42
C TRP A 220 -26.02 11.70 2.34
N LYS A 221 -26.81 11.84 1.28
CA LYS A 221 -27.52 13.10 0.97
C LYS A 221 -28.43 13.60 2.09
N ASN A 222 -28.99 12.71 2.89
CA ASN A 222 -30.03 13.04 3.87
C ASN A 222 -29.56 12.98 5.34
N ASP A 223 -28.26 12.86 5.57
CA ASP A 223 -27.68 12.83 6.91
C ASP A 223 -26.41 13.67 7.01
N ASP A 224 -25.77 13.70 8.19
CA ASP A 224 -24.59 14.53 8.45
C ASP A 224 -23.38 14.17 7.60
N ARG A 225 -23.32 12.97 7.02
CA ARG A 225 -22.26 12.56 6.09
C ARG A 225 -22.27 13.35 4.79
N SER A 226 -23.37 14.03 4.46
CA SER A 226 -23.46 14.97 3.32
C SER A 226 -22.47 16.14 3.41
N LYS A 227 -21.92 16.41 4.61
CA LYS A 227 -20.93 17.45 4.87
C LYS A 227 -19.49 16.98 4.61
N ILE A 228 -19.27 15.68 4.43
CA ILE A 228 -17.94 15.12 4.12
C ILE A 228 -17.53 15.58 2.72
N THR A 229 -16.37 16.24 2.64
CA THR A 229 -15.76 16.67 1.38
C THR A 229 -14.77 15.62 0.86
N ILE A 230 -14.38 15.75 -0.40
CA ILE A 230 -13.29 14.95 -0.97
C ILE A 230 -11.99 15.21 -0.19
N ASN A 231 -11.76 16.44 0.31
CA ASN A 231 -10.66 16.77 1.20
C ASN A 231 -10.66 15.92 2.48
N ASN A 232 -11.81 15.77 3.14
CA ASN A 232 -11.89 14.96 4.35
C ASN A 232 -11.53 13.49 4.09
N LEU A 233 -11.89 12.96 2.92
CA LEU A 233 -11.52 11.60 2.52
C LEU A 233 -10.02 11.50 2.22
N LEU A 234 -9.44 12.44 1.46
CA LEU A 234 -8.01 12.47 1.17
C LEU A 234 -7.17 12.61 2.44
N GLN A 235 -7.59 13.45 3.37
CA GLN A 235 -6.92 13.69 4.65
C GLN A 235 -7.22 12.61 5.70
N MET A 236 -8.10 11.62 5.39
CA MET A 236 -8.54 10.59 6.34
C MET A 236 -9.13 11.14 7.64
N ASN A 237 -9.79 12.29 7.58
CA ASN A 237 -10.46 12.95 8.70
C ASN A 237 -11.95 13.18 8.45
N SER A 238 -12.59 12.23 7.78
CA SER A 238 -14.03 12.25 7.49
C SER A 238 -14.92 12.03 8.72
N GLY A 239 -14.37 11.45 9.80
CA GLY A 239 -15.13 11.02 10.97
C GLY A 239 -15.93 9.73 10.77
N LEU A 240 -15.79 9.05 9.63
CA LEU A 240 -16.42 7.74 9.38
C LEU A 240 -15.76 6.65 10.21
N GLU A 241 -16.56 5.73 10.73
CA GLU A 241 -16.08 4.51 11.37
C GLU A 241 -15.28 3.66 10.38
N TRP A 242 -14.17 3.11 10.85
CA TRP A 242 -13.39 2.11 10.14
C TRP A 242 -12.44 1.39 11.07
N GLU A 243 -12.38 0.05 10.93
CA GLU A 243 -11.44 -0.78 11.69
C GLU A 243 -10.35 -1.32 10.77
N GLU A 244 -9.13 -0.78 10.91
CA GLU A 244 -7.93 -1.15 10.12
C GLU A 244 -7.07 -2.18 10.86
N ASP A 245 -7.65 -3.28 11.35
CA ASP A 245 -6.94 -4.31 12.09
C ASP A 245 -6.80 -5.58 11.26
N TYR A 246 -5.57 -5.91 10.86
CA TYR A 246 -5.25 -7.08 10.03
C TYR A 246 -5.13 -8.38 10.82
N THR A 247 -5.17 -8.35 12.16
CA THR A 247 -4.99 -9.52 13.03
C THR A 247 -6.29 -10.27 13.33
N LYS A 248 -7.42 -9.66 12.99
CA LYS A 248 -8.76 -10.20 13.26
C LYS A 248 -9.73 -10.01 12.08
N ILE A 249 -10.97 -10.44 12.29
CA ILE A 249 -12.08 -10.11 11.39
C ILE A 249 -12.45 -8.65 11.63
N SER A 250 -12.07 -7.79 10.72
CA SER A 250 -12.25 -6.33 10.75
C SER A 250 -12.82 -5.83 9.43
N ASP A 251 -13.05 -4.53 9.32
CA ASP A 251 -13.54 -3.93 8.09
C ASP A 251 -12.54 -4.11 6.95
N VAL A 252 -11.25 -3.86 7.19
CA VAL A 252 -10.22 -4.01 6.16
C VAL A 252 -10.07 -5.43 5.67
N THR A 253 -10.10 -6.45 6.56
CA THR A 253 -9.93 -7.84 6.15
C THR A 253 -11.16 -8.38 5.43
N LYS A 254 -12.37 -7.94 5.78
CA LYS A 254 -13.60 -8.24 5.03
C LYS A 254 -13.54 -7.62 3.64
N MET A 255 -13.24 -6.33 3.56
CA MET A 255 -13.12 -5.61 2.30
C MET A 255 -12.16 -6.30 1.32
N LEU A 256 -10.95 -6.60 1.76
CA LEU A 256 -9.90 -7.14 0.88
C LEU A 256 -10.17 -8.57 0.39
N TYR A 257 -10.89 -9.39 1.18
CA TYR A 257 -10.99 -10.83 0.89
C TYR A 257 -12.41 -11.34 0.70
N LEU A 258 -13.44 -10.53 0.97
CA LEU A 258 -14.85 -10.95 0.84
C LEU A 258 -15.67 -10.04 -0.10
N ASP A 259 -15.37 -8.72 -0.14
CA ASP A 259 -16.17 -7.78 -0.90
C ASP A 259 -15.89 -7.88 -2.40
N THR A 260 -16.94 -7.76 -3.20
CA THR A 260 -16.87 -7.76 -4.67
C THR A 260 -16.63 -6.36 -5.24
N ASP A 261 -17.14 -5.34 -4.57
CA ASP A 261 -16.96 -3.92 -4.88
C ASP A 261 -16.41 -3.19 -3.65
N MET A 262 -15.08 -3.12 -3.58
CA MET A 262 -14.38 -2.55 -2.43
C MET A 262 -14.58 -1.04 -2.30
N THR A 263 -15.08 -0.37 -3.34
CA THR A 263 -15.38 1.07 -3.30
C THR A 263 -16.61 1.39 -2.44
N LYS A 264 -17.40 0.37 -2.11
CA LYS A 264 -18.63 0.51 -1.31
C LYS A 264 -18.46 0.13 0.16
N SER A 265 -17.34 -0.48 0.54
CA SER A 265 -17.15 -1.06 1.88
C SER A 265 -17.32 -0.08 3.03
N GLN A 266 -17.14 1.23 2.78
CA GLN A 266 -17.29 2.27 3.81
C GLN A 266 -18.56 3.13 3.68
N ILE A 267 -19.35 2.98 2.60
CA ILE A 267 -20.49 3.86 2.33
C ILE A 267 -21.52 3.86 3.48
N ASP A 268 -21.80 2.69 4.06
CA ASP A 268 -22.83 2.52 5.08
C ASP A 268 -22.31 2.72 6.52
N LYS A 269 -21.03 3.08 6.67
CA LYS A 269 -20.47 3.32 7.99
C LYS A 269 -21.02 4.60 8.63
N PRO A 270 -21.30 4.58 9.96
CA PRO A 270 -21.74 5.75 10.69
C PRO A 270 -20.59 6.74 10.91
N LEU A 271 -20.94 7.98 11.26
CA LEU A 271 -20.00 8.94 11.83
C LEU A 271 -19.73 8.56 13.32
N ILE A 272 -18.46 8.44 13.68
CA ILE A 272 -17.98 8.30 15.06
C ILE A 272 -17.31 9.59 15.55
N GLY A 273 -17.13 10.56 14.66
CA GLY A 273 -16.56 11.88 14.92
C GLY A 273 -17.05 12.89 13.91
N LYS A 274 -16.59 14.14 14.04
CA LYS A 274 -16.93 15.19 13.07
C LYS A 274 -15.89 15.23 11.95
N PRO A 275 -16.32 15.51 10.70
CA PRO A 275 -15.39 15.79 9.62
C PRO A 275 -14.41 16.90 10.01
N ASN A 276 -13.14 16.72 9.65
CA ASN A 276 -12.01 17.61 9.94
C ASN A 276 -11.57 17.69 11.42
N GLU A 277 -12.15 16.87 12.32
CA GLU A 277 -11.72 16.82 13.74
C GLU A 277 -11.13 15.46 14.12
N THR A 278 -11.64 14.38 13.51
CA THR A 278 -11.25 13.01 13.86
C THR A 278 -10.47 12.38 12.70
N TRP A 279 -9.18 12.18 12.92
CA TRP A 279 -8.33 11.44 12.00
C TRP A 279 -8.43 9.94 12.29
N ASN A 280 -8.61 9.13 11.23
CA ASN A 280 -8.67 7.68 11.31
C ASN A 280 -8.15 7.08 10.00
N TYR A 281 -6.97 6.43 10.04
CA TYR A 281 -6.39 5.78 8.88
C TYR A 281 -7.31 4.68 8.34
N SER A 282 -7.63 4.71 7.05
CA SER A 282 -8.68 3.86 6.48
C SER A 282 -8.40 3.43 5.04
N SER A 283 -8.24 2.12 4.84
CA SER A 283 -8.21 1.52 3.50
C SER A 283 -9.57 1.62 2.78
N GLY A 284 -10.68 1.59 3.54
CA GLY A 284 -12.03 1.81 3.00
C GLY A 284 -12.19 3.18 2.36
N THR A 285 -11.66 4.22 3.02
CA THR A 285 -11.67 5.59 2.48
C THR A 285 -10.91 5.69 1.15
N SER A 286 -9.77 5.02 1.03
CA SER A 286 -8.98 5.06 -0.21
C SER A 286 -9.68 4.34 -1.37
N ASN A 287 -10.36 3.22 -1.10
CA ASN A 287 -11.17 2.54 -2.11
C ASN A 287 -12.45 3.33 -2.45
N LEU A 288 -13.08 3.99 -1.48
CA LEU A 288 -14.19 4.91 -1.72
C LEU A 288 -13.78 6.05 -2.66
N LEU A 289 -12.57 6.62 -2.47
CA LEU A 289 -12.00 7.62 -3.39
C LEU A 289 -11.80 7.05 -4.80
N SER A 290 -11.37 5.80 -4.95
CA SER A 290 -11.29 5.13 -6.26
C SER A 290 -12.66 5.07 -6.96
N GLY A 291 -13.72 4.79 -6.21
CA GLY A 291 -15.10 4.85 -6.72
C GLY A 291 -15.53 6.26 -7.11
N ILE A 292 -15.15 7.27 -6.33
CA ILE A 292 -15.40 8.68 -6.65
C ILE A 292 -14.66 9.09 -7.92
N ILE A 293 -13.37 8.70 -8.07
CA ILE A 293 -12.61 8.91 -9.31
C ILE A 293 -13.35 8.28 -10.49
N ARG A 294 -13.82 7.03 -10.37
CA ARG A 294 -14.57 6.35 -11.43
C ARG A 294 -15.80 7.15 -11.86
N SER A 295 -16.50 7.79 -10.93
CA SER A 295 -17.68 8.61 -11.22
C SER A 295 -17.40 9.89 -12.03
N LYS A 296 -16.12 10.29 -12.16
CA LYS A 296 -15.71 11.45 -12.96
C LYS A 296 -15.62 11.14 -14.46
N PHE A 297 -15.68 9.88 -14.86
CA PHE A 297 -15.57 9.42 -16.24
C PHE A 297 -16.92 8.93 -16.79
N LYS A 298 -17.13 9.13 -18.09
CA LYS A 298 -18.37 8.70 -18.76
C LYS A 298 -18.43 7.18 -18.91
N THR A 299 -17.30 6.55 -19.14
CA THR A 299 -17.19 5.11 -19.32
C THR A 299 -16.21 4.50 -18.33
N HIS A 300 -16.39 3.23 -18.04
CA HIS A 300 -15.47 2.47 -17.19
C HIS A 300 -14.07 2.34 -17.85
N GLN A 301 -14.02 2.25 -19.18
CA GLN A 301 -12.76 2.20 -19.92
C GLN A 301 -11.94 3.48 -19.74
N GLU A 302 -12.56 4.66 -19.83
CA GLU A 302 -11.89 5.95 -19.60
C GLU A 302 -11.28 6.02 -18.19
N TYR A 303 -11.99 5.52 -17.17
CA TYR A 303 -11.47 5.47 -15.80
C TYR A 303 -10.24 4.57 -15.70
N LEU A 304 -10.27 3.38 -16.30
CA LEU A 304 -9.13 2.46 -16.28
C LEU A 304 -7.92 3.03 -17.03
N ASP A 305 -8.18 3.63 -18.19
CA ASP A 305 -7.13 4.20 -19.04
C ASP A 305 -6.40 5.36 -18.35
N PHE A 306 -7.16 6.25 -17.70
CA PHE A 306 -6.66 7.51 -17.14
C PHE A 306 -5.48 7.34 -16.17
N TRP A 307 -5.52 6.36 -15.27
CA TRP A 307 -4.44 6.12 -14.31
C TRP A 307 -3.11 5.87 -15.01
N TYR A 308 -3.15 5.23 -16.16
CA TYR A 308 -1.94 4.93 -16.94
C TYR A 308 -1.59 6.05 -17.91
N THR A 309 -2.54 6.48 -18.74
CA THR A 309 -2.26 7.44 -19.81
C THR A 309 -1.88 8.82 -19.29
N ASP A 310 -2.46 9.22 -18.16
CA ASP A 310 -2.29 10.57 -17.62
C ASP A 310 -1.32 10.66 -16.44
N LEU A 311 -0.94 9.50 -15.85
CA LEU A 311 0.04 9.46 -14.77
C LEU A 311 1.16 8.44 -15.04
N PHE A 312 0.89 7.13 -14.89
CA PHE A 312 1.97 6.14 -14.80
C PHE A 312 2.84 6.06 -16.05
N ASP A 313 2.23 5.97 -17.21
CA ASP A 313 2.97 5.89 -18.48
C ASP A 313 3.64 7.23 -18.85
N LYS A 314 3.05 8.38 -18.45
CA LYS A 314 3.68 9.70 -18.64
C LYS A 314 5.00 9.83 -17.91
N ILE A 315 5.06 9.34 -16.67
CA ILE A 315 6.29 9.37 -15.87
C ILE A 315 7.16 8.12 -16.07
N GLY A 316 6.82 7.27 -17.06
CA GLY A 316 7.61 6.11 -17.45
C GLY A 316 7.57 4.96 -16.44
N MET A 317 6.53 4.84 -15.60
CA MET A 317 6.29 3.69 -14.72
C MET A 317 5.71 2.52 -15.52
N HIS A 318 6.44 2.06 -16.52
CA HIS A 318 5.95 1.09 -17.49
C HIS A 318 5.74 -0.32 -16.92
N SER A 319 6.38 -0.63 -15.80
CA SER A 319 6.20 -1.91 -15.09
C SER A 319 4.95 -1.92 -14.21
N MET A 320 4.34 -0.75 -13.94
CA MET A 320 3.18 -0.65 -13.06
C MET A 320 2.01 -1.53 -13.52
N ILE A 321 1.51 -2.33 -12.59
CA ILE A 321 0.24 -3.05 -12.67
C ILE A 321 -0.55 -2.70 -11.43
N PHE A 322 -1.72 -2.08 -11.61
CA PHE A 322 -2.64 -1.80 -10.51
C PHE A 322 -3.81 -2.77 -10.62
N GLU A 323 -4.01 -3.61 -9.59
CA GLU A 323 -5.03 -4.66 -9.65
C GLU A 323 -6.42 -4.10 -9.33
N THR A 324 -7.43 -4.70 -9.96
CA THR A 324 -8.83 -4.33 -9.75
C THR A 324 -9.58 -5.36 -8.90
N ASP A 325 -10.65 -4.91 -8.24
CA ASP A 325 -11.64 -5.78 -7.61
C ASP A 325 -12.53 -6.49 -8.65
N LEU A 326 -13.53 -7.26 -8.20
CA LEU A 326 -14.47 -7.94 -9.10
C LEU A 326 -15.38 -6.98 -9.87
N ALA A 327 -15.65 -5.80 -9.32
CA ALA A 327 -16.43 -4.76 -10.00
C ALA A 327 -15.59 -3.94 -10.99
N GLY A 328 -14.29 -4.25 -11.12
CA GLY A 328 -13.36 -3.58 -12.03
C GLY A 328 -12.83 -2.24 -11.53
N ASN A 329 -12.95 -1.94 -10.23
CA ASN A 329 -12.35 -0.74 -9.66
C ASN A 329 -10.92 -1.02 -9.21
N TYR A 330 -10.00 -0.07 -9.41
CA TYR A 330 -8.66 -0.20 -8.84
C TYR A 330 -8.74 -0.25 -7.31
N VAL A 331 -8.07 -1.26 -6.72
CA VAL A 331 -7.99 -1.41 -5.26
C VAL A 331 -6.95 -0.43 -4.74
N ALA A 332 -7.35 0.84 -4.70
CA ALA A 332 -6.48 1.98 -4.43
C ALA A 332 -5.79 1.93 -3.07
N SER A 333 -6.34 1.16 -2.14
CA SER A 333 -5.75 0.98 -0.82
C SER A 333 -4.49 0.11 -0.81
N SER A 334 -4.27 -0.79 -1.82
CA SER A 334 -3.39 -1.95 -1.56
C SER A 334 -2.62 -2.54 -2.73
N TYR A 335 -3.15 -2.65 -3.95
CA TYR A 335 -2.65 -3.63 -4.91
C TYR A 335 -1.93 -3.03 -6.14
N GLY A 336 -0.97 -2.13 -5.90
CA GLY A 336 -0.06 -1.63 -6.92
C GLY A 336 1.26 -2.42 -6.95
N TRP A 337 1.68 -2.89 -8.13
CA TRP A 337 2.90 -3.63 -8.39
C TRP A 337 3.80 -2.83 -9.33
N ALA A 338 5.06 -2.63 -8.96
CA ALA A 338 6.04 -2.05 -9.86
C ALA A 338 7.45 -2.50 -9.48
N ASN A 339 8.41 -2.32 -10.39
CA ASN A 339 9.80 -2.47 -10.05
C ASN A 339 10.32 -1.29 -9.22
N THR A 340 11.48 -1.46 -8.60
CA THR A 340 12.05 -0.48 -7.68
C THR A 340 12.30 0.88 -8.32
N ARG A 341 12.79 0.91 -9.56
CA ARG A 341 13.07 2.15 -10.28
C ARG A 341 11.78 2.89 -10.66
N ASP A 342 10.69 2.18 -10.96
CA ASP A 342 9.41 2.81 -11.23
C ASP A 342 8.78 3.38 -9.95
N TRP A 343 8.89 2.68 -8.80
CA TRP A 343 8.53 3.28 -7.51
C TRP A 343 9.35 4.54 -7.21
N ALA A 344 10.64 4.56 -7.59
CA ALA A 344 11.48 5.75 -7.43
C ALA A 344 11.04 6.91 -8.34
N LYS A 345 10.62 6.63 -9.59
CA LYS A 345 10.05 7.65 -10.49
C LYS A 345 8.83 8.34 -9.87
N PHE A 346 7.99 7.56 -9.16
CA PHE A 346 6.88 8.14 -8.40
C PHE A 346 7.38 9.13 -7.34
N GLY A 347 8.37 8.75 -6.55
CA GLY A 347 9.00 9.66 -5.57
C GLY A 347 9.62 10.89 -6.21
N LEU A 348 10.28 10.73 -7.36
CA LEU A 348 10.88 11.83 -8.11
C LEU A 348 9.84 12.83 -8.66
N LEU A 349 8.65 12.36 -9.07
CA LEU A 349 7.56 13.25 -9.46
C LEU A 349 7.22 14.24 -8.34
N TYR A 350 7.15 13.76 -7.09
CA TYR A 350 6.89 14.60 -5.92
C TYR A 350 8.10 15.48 -5.55
N LEU A 351 9.32 14.92 -5.58
CA LEU A 351 10.54 15.70 -5.35
C LEU A 351 10.66 16.87 -6.34
N ASN A 352 10.29 16.62 -7.61
CA ASN A 352 10.28 17.62 -8.68
C ASN A 352 8.97 18.45 -8.73
N LYS A 353 8.21 18.50 -7.63
CA LYS A 353 7.02 19.37 -7.48
C LYS A 353 5.96 19.13 -8.55
N GLY A 354 5.75 17.87 -8.94
CA GLY A 354 4.77 17.48 -9.96
C GLY A 354 5.23 17.70 -11.40
N ASN A 355 6.46 18.16 -11.61
CA ASN A 355 7.04 18.33 -12.94
C ASN A 355 7.80 17.08 -13.37
N TRP A 356 7.59 16.63 -14.60
CA TRP A 356 8.29 15.51 -15.19
C TRP A 356 8.94 15.90 -16.50
N ASN A 357 10.25 16.14 -16.48
CA ASN A 357 11.06 16.51 -17.64
C ASN A 357 10.48 17.70 -18.44
N GLY A 358 10.03 18.74 -17.72
CA GLY A 358 9.47 19.95 -18.31
C GLY A 358 7.96 19.95 -18.51
N GLU A 359 7.27 18.79 -18.40
CA GLU A 359 5.81 18.68 -18.39
C GLU A 359 5.29 18.73 -16.95
N GLN A 360 4.34 19.63 -16.65
CA GLN A 360 3.67 19.65 -15.36
C GLN A 360 2.54 18.60 -15.38
N ILE A 361 2.70 17.55 -14.59
CA ILE A 361 1.73 16.44 -14.49
C ILE A 361 0.65 16.74 -13.45
N MET A 362 1.05 17.34 -12.33
CA MET A 362 0.16 17.87 -11.29
C MET A 362 0.76 19.15 -10.71
N SER A 363 -0.03 20.01 -10.09
CA SER A 363 0.45 21.30 -9.60
C SER A 363 1.44 21.16 -8.44
N GLU A 364 2.37 22.14 -8.29
CA GLU A 364 3.22 22.25 -7.09
C GLU A 364 2.37 22.40 -5.83
N ASP A 365 1.24 23.08 -5.92
CA ASP A 365 0.32 23.25 -4.79
C ASP A 365 -0.32 21.91 -4.36
N TRP A 366 -0.53 20.97 -5.29
CA TRP A 366 -0.97 19.62 -4.92
C TRP A 366 0.10 18.88 -4.12
N VAL A 367 1.37 18.97 -4.53
CA VAL A 367 2.48 18.37 -3.79
C VAL A 367 2.58 18.97 -2.37
N LYS A 368 2.46 20.28 -2.22
CA LYS A 368 2.41 20.94 -0.90
C LYS A 368 1.20 20.48 -0.09
N TYR A 369 0.02 20.39 -0.72
CA TYR A 369 -1.19 19.89 -0.08
C TYR A 369 -1.04 18.49 0.47
N THR A 370 -0.41 17.57 -0.28
CA THR A 370 -0.21 16.18 0.18
C THR A 370 0.74 16.11 1.38
N ALA A 371 1.71 17.01 1.49
CA ALA A 371 2.66 17.12 2.61
C ALA A 371 2.20 18.05 3.73
N THR A 372 0.95 18.58 3.67
CA THR A 372 0.38 19.39 4.75
C THR A 372 -0.27 18.49 5.79
N PRO A 373 0.07 18.63 7.09
CA PRO A 373 -0.51 17.82 8.15
C PRO A 373 -2.03 17.88 8.20
N THR A 374 -2.66 16.72 8.27
CA THR A 374 -4.09 16.63 8.55
C THR A 374 -4.38 16.96 10.01
N ASN A 375 -5.49 17.63 10.25
CA ASN A 375 -5.92 17.94 11.61
C ASN A 375 -6.19 16.64 12.40
N GLY A 376 -5.68 16.57 13.62
CA GLY A 376 -5.78 15.41 14.51
C GLY A 376 -4.67 14.36 14.34
N SER A 377 -3.76 14.49 13.36
CA SER A 377 -2.66 13.53 13.14
C SER A 377 -1.35 13.88 13.84
N GLU A 378 -1.28 14.99 14.56
CA GLU A 378 -0.06 15.47 15.22
C GLU A 378 1.16 15.58 14.26
N GLY A 379 0.89 15.77 12.96
CA GLY A 379 1.90 15.93 11.94
C GLY A 379 2.48 14.64 11.37
N VAL A 380 1.86 13.48 11.62
CA VAL A 380 2.31 12.20 11.06
C VAL A 380 1.61 11.84 9.74
N TYR A 381 0.52 12.56 9.35
CA TYR A 381 -0.24 12.23 8.16
C TYR A 381 -0.71 13.46 7.39
N GLY A 382 -0.80 13.33 6.06
CA GLY A 382 -1.33 14.33 5.13
C GLY A 382 -2.35 13.72 4.16
N ALA A 383 -2.41 14.21 2.90
CA ALA A 383 -3.36 13.68 1.94
C ALA A 383 -2.85 12.37 1.31
N GLN A 384 -3.05 11.24 2.00
CA GLN A 384 -2.64 9.87 1.63
C GLN A 384 -1.11 9.68 1.64
N PHE A 385 -0.40 10.46 2.43
CA PHE A 385 1.03 10.33 2.70
C PHE A 385 1.30 10.39 4.19
N TRP A 386 2.30 9.63 4.63
CA TRP A 386 2.88 9.73 5.95
C TRP A 386 3.90 10.88 5.99
N LEU A 387 4.00 11.59 7.11
CA LEU A 387 4.81 12.80 7.25
C LEU A 387 5.71 12.71 8.47
N ASN A 388 6.82 13.47 8.43
CA ASN A 388 7.59 13.81 9.63
C ASN A 388 7.39 15.28 10.08
N ALA A 389 6.29 15.91 9.67
CA ALA A 389 6.04 17.33 9.97
C ALA A 389 5.91 17.61 11.48
N GLY A 390 5.50 16.60 12.28
CA GLY A 390 5.50 16.67 13.74
C GLY A 390 6.88 16.50 14.40
N GLY A 391 7.92 16.13 13.62
CA GLY A 391 9.28 15.91 14.15
C GLY A 391 9.43 14.64 14.99
N HIS A 392 8.55 13.65 14.81
CA HIS A 392 8.56 12.38 15.54
C HIS A 392 9.79 11.51 15.21
N MET A 393 10.31 11.62 13.98
CA MET A 393 11.60 11.04 13.58
C MET A 393 12.67 12.11 13.75
N LYS A 394 13.32 12.15 14.92
CA LYS A 394 14.15 13.26 15.41
C LYS A 394 15.43 13.54 14.61
N ASP A 395 15.96 12.51 13.95
CA ASP A 395 17.21 12.61 13.19
C ASP A 395 16.99 12.87 11.70
N VAL A 396 15.73 13.07 11.27
CA VAL A 396 15.32 13.23 9.88
C VAL A 396 14.63 14.60 9.71
N PRO A 397 14.85 15.31 8.58
CA PRO A 397 14.18 16.60 8.33
C PRO A 397 12.65 16.53 8.44
N ASN A 398 12.04 17.59 8.96
CA ASN A 398 10.59 17.67 9.14
C ASN A 398 9.81 17.79 7.82
N ASP A 399 10.47 18.13 6.72
CA ASP A 399 9.87 18.17 5.39
C ASP A 399 9.83 16.80 4.69
N MET A 400 10.32 15.74 5.36
CA MET A 400 10.20 14.38 4.87
C MET A 400 8.73 13.94 4.84
N PHE A 401 8.34 13.36 3.72
CA PHE A 401 7.08 12.62 3.58
C PHE A 401 7.29 11.35 2.77
N PHE A 402 6.39 10.38 2.94
CA PHE A 402 6.60 9.08 2.31
C PHE A 402 5.30 8.32 2.05
N ALA A 403 5.30 7.56 0.96
CA ALA A 403 4.36 6.48 0.75
C ALA A 403 4.81 5.28 1.57
N ASP A 404 3.90 4.70 2.37
CA ASP A 404 4.16 3.56 3.24
C ASP A 404 3.24 2.40 2.89
N GLY A 405 3.78 1.19 2.96
CA GLY A 405 3.03 -0.03 2.71
C GLY A 405 3.39 -1.15 3.69
N TYR A 406 2.42 -2.04 3.89
CA TYR A 406 2.58 -3.22 4.73
C TYR A 406 3.89 -3.95 4.43
N GLN A 407 4.50 -4.56 5.43
CA GLN A 407 5.79 -5.24 5.36
C GLN A 407 6.97 -4.31 5.01
N GLY A 408 6.84 -2.99 5.26
CA GLY A 408 7.92 -2.02 5.14
C GLY A 408 8.23 -1.56 3.72
N GLN A 409 7.25 -1.60 2.82
CA GLN A 409 7.39 -0.99 1.50
C GLN A 409 7.42 0.53 1.66
N ARG A 410 8.44 1.22 1.13
CA ARG A 410 8.54 2.67 1.25
C ARG A 410 9.08 3.36 0.01
N VAL A 411 8.48 4.50 -0.29
CA VAL A 411 9.04 5.55 -1.14
C VAL A 411 9.14 6.80 -0.29
N ILE A 412 10.35 7.16 0.12
CA ILE A 412 10.65 8.27 1.02
C ILE A 412 11.17 9.44 0.21
N ILE A 413 10.64 10.64 0.47
CA ILE A 413 10.99 11.89 -0.22
C ILE A 413 11.44 12.88 0.84
N ILE A 414 12.65 13.44 0.67
CA ILE A 414 13.22 14.46 1.58
C ILE A 414 13.61 15.67 0.73
N PRO A 415 12.69 16.62 0.54
CA PRO A 415 12.90 17.76 -0.37
C PRO A 415 14.13 18.61 -0.02
N SER A 416 14.34 18.94 1.26
CA SER A 416 15.49 19.74 1.72
C SER A 416 16.84 19.05 1.48
N LYS A 417 16.85 17.75 1.19
CA LYS A 417 18.05 16.97 0.88
C LYS A 417 18.11 16.52 -0.58
N GLU A 418 17.15 16.88 -1.39
CA GLU A 418 17.03 16.43 -2.79
C GLU A 418 17.14 14.90 -2.92
N LEU A 419 16.57 14.16 -1.94
CA LEU A 419 16.64 12.70 -1.82
C LEU A 419 15.31 12.03 -2.11
N VAL A 420 15.39 10.89 -2.82
CA VAL A 420 14.35 9.85 -2.84
C VAL A 420 15.00 8.53 -2.46
N ILE A 421 14.38 7.81 -1.52
CA ILE A 421 14.84 6.50 -1.09
C ILE A 421 13.70 5.51 -1.24
N VAL A 422 13.96 4.37 -1.87
CA VAL A 422 13.00 3.27 -2.03
C VAL A 422 13.53 2.06 -1.29
N ARG A 423 12.71 1.51 -0.41
CA ARG A 423 12.96 0.20 0.20
C ARG A 423 11.74 -0.69 -0.06
N LEU A 424 11.97 -1.86 -0.63
CA LEU A 424 10.94 -2.88 -0.83
C LEU A 424 11.42 -4.21 -0.23
N GLY A 425 10.49 -4.95 0.39
CA GLY A 425 10.87 -6.20 1.03
C GLY A 425 9.73 -6.85 1.82
N VAL A 426 10.08 -7.67 2.80
CA VAL A 426 9.16 -8.27 3.77
C VAL A 426 9.68 -8.00 5.17
N THR A 427 8.89 -7.31 5.98
CA THR A 427 9.19 -7.10 7.40
C THR A 427 7.95 -7.48 8.19
N TYR A 428 8.08 -8.50 9.05
CA TYR A 428 7.03 -8.81 10.01
C TYR A 428 7.16 -7.86 11.20
N SER A 429 6.13 -7.05 11.37
CA SER A 429 6.13 -6.04 12.41
C SER A 429 6.22 -6.65 13.82
N LYS A 430 7.15 -6.15 14.62
CA LYS A 430 7.20 -6.39 16.06
C LYS A 430 6.41 -5.34 16.87
N LEU A 431 5.61 -4.54 16.16
CA LEU A 431 4.86 -3.42 16.77
C LEU A 431 3.98 -3.87 17.92
N GLU A 432 3.25 -4.99 17.78
CA GLU A 432 2.43 -5.52 18.87
C GLU A 432 3.24 -5.90 20.12
N GLU A 433 4.43 -6.48 19.92
CA GLU A 433 5.35 -6.82 21.00
C GLU A 433 5.88 -5.54 21.65
N GLN A 434 6.27 -4.56 20.86
CA GLN A 434 6.72 -3.26 21.34
C GLN A 434 5.63 -2.52 22.11
N LEU A 435 4.38 -2.55 21.64
CA LEU A 435 3.22 -1.96 22.31
C LEU A 435 2.88 -2.65 23.65
N LYS A 436 3.12 -3.96 23.79
CA LYS A 436 2.97 -4.67 25.07
C LYS A 436 3.94 -4.16 26.13
N HIS A 437 5.14 -3.74 25.70
CA HIS A 437 6.16 -3.19 26.60
C HIS A 437 6.01 -1.68 26.81
N ARG A 438 5.49 -0.96 25.81
CA ARG A 438 5.21 0.47 25.85
C ARG A 438 3.75 0.70 26.24
N LYS A 439 3.52 1.03 27.51
CA LYS A 439 2.17 1.42 27.98
C LYS A 439 1.81 2.78 27.39
N ILE A 440 0.79 2.81 26.53
CA ILE A 440 0.23 4.05 25.98
C ILE A 440 -0.53 4.73 27.14
N GLN A 441 -0.23 6.00 27.39
CA GLN A 441 -0.96 6.79 28.38
C GLN A 441 -2.31 7.24 27.81
N PRO A 442 -3.33 7.50 28.65
CA PRO A 442 -4.66 7.89 28.17
C PRO A 442 -4.70 9.15 27.29
N GLU A 443 -3.72 10.06 27.50
CA GLU A 443 -3.57 11.32 26.76
C GLU A 443 -2.79 11.18 25.46
N GLU A 444 -2.14 10.05 25.21
CA GLU A 444 -1.33 9.83 24.00
C GLU A 444 -2.21 9.37 22.85
N ASN A 445 -1.94 9.89 21.65
CA ASN A 445 -2.55 9.39 20.43
C ASN A 445 -1.90 8.05 20.05
N LYS A 446 -2.69 6.98 20.10
CA LYS A 446 -2.23 5.62 19.80
C LYS A 446 -1.54 5.51 18.44
N ASP A 447 -2.12 6.12 17.40
CA ASP A 447 -1.60 6.02 16.03
C ASP A 447 -0.25 6.74 15.88
N VAL A 448 -0.04 7.82 16.65
CA VAL A 448 1.26 8.52 16.70
C VAL A 448 2.30 7.67 17.43
N VAL A 449 1.94 7.03 18.54
CA VAL A 449 2.85 6.10 19.25
C VAL A 449 3.22 4.92 18.36
N GLU A 450 2.27 4.37 17.61
CA GLU A 450 2.52 3.30 16.64
C GLU A 450 3.45 3.77 15.50
N PHE A 451 3.25 5.01 15.01
CA PHE A 451 4.15 5.63 14.04
C PHE A 451 5.58 5.75 14.58
N GLU A 452 5.76 6.27 15.79
CA GLU A 452 7.09 6.41 16.40
C GLU A 452 7.80 5.06 16.54
N LEU A 453 7.12 4.06 17.12
CA LEU A 453 7.69 2.73 17.32
C LEU A 453 8.02 2.03 16.00
N GLY A 454 7.13 2.11 15.02
CA GLY A 454 7.32 1.52 13.69
C GLY A 454 8.45 2.17 12.88
N ASN A 455 8.88 3.38 13.28
CA ASN A 455 9.89 4.16 12.54
C ASN A 455 11.27 4.22 13.20
N ILE A 456 11.50 3.59 14.35
CA ILE A 456 12.80 3.64 15.05
C ILE A 456 13.95 3.21 14.14
N ALA A 457 13.81 2.07 13.45
CA ALA A 457 14.85 1.56 12.56
C ALA A 457 15.08 2.48 11.33
N TYR A 458 13.97 3.02 10.78
CA TYR A 458 14.05 3.95 9.65
C TYR A 458 14.67 5.29 10.04
N ASN A 459 14.35 5.83 11.22
CA ASN A 459 14.98 7.07 11.71
C ASN A 459 16.51 6.93 11.74
N ARG A 460 17.02 5.80 12.24
CA ARG A 460 18.46 5.50 12.25
C ARG A 460 19.02 5.36 10.83
N LEU A 461 18.41 4.55 9.99
CA LEU A 461 18.86 4.33 8.61
C LEU A 461 18.93 5.64 7.83
N LEU A 462 17.89 6.46 7.89
CA LEU A 462 17.82 7.74 7.17
C LEU A 462 18.85 8.74 7.70
N LYS A 463 19.06 8.83 9.03
CA LYS A 463 20.15 9.60 9.64
C LYS A 463 21.50 9.21 9.04
N ASP A 464 21.78 7.90 8.99
CA ASP A 464 23.05 7.37 8.51
C ASP A 464 23.25 7.71 7.02
N ILE A 465 22.22 7.51 6.17
CA ILE A 465 22.26 7.88 4.74
C ILE A 465 22.46 9.39 4.56
N ILE A 466 21.70 10.23 5.27
CA ILE A 466 21.83 11.69 5.17
C ILE A 466 23.24 12.13 5.58
N SER A 467 23.86 11.48 6.57
CA SER A 467 25.22 11.78 6.99
C SER A 467 26.31 11.46 5.97
N THR A 468 25.98 10.77 4.87
CA THR A 468 26.91 10.53 3.75
C THR A 468 26.94 11.68 2.74
N ILE A 469 26.06 12.67 2.89
CA ILE A 469 25.94 13.83 2.01
C ILE A 469 26.41 15.05 2.79
N GLU A 470 27.52 15.65 2.36
CA GLU A 470 28.13 16.84 2.95
C GLU A 470 27.43 18.14 2.52
#